data_868c47c8c874a6e58d6b56c53742403f
#
_entry.id   868c47c8c874a6e58d6b56c53742403f
#
_cell.length_a   1.000
_cell.length_b   1.000
_cell.length_c   1.000
_cell.angle_alpha   90.00
_cell.angle_beta   90.00
_cell.angle_gamma   90.00
#
_symmetry.space_group_name_H-M   'P 1'
#
loop_
_entity.id
_entity.type
_entity.pdbx_description
1 polymer ?
#
loop_
_entity_poly.entity_id
_entity_poly.type
_entity_poly.pdbx_seq_one_letter_code
_entity_poly.pdbx_strand_id
1 'polypeptide(L)'
;MTDKPNIAALRIDERLVHGQGQLWIKTLGVNTVIVANDEAANDPIQQTLMKTVIPKTIAMRFFTVQHTCDVIYKASPKQVMFIICKSAEDTLKLVEGGVPVTEINVGNIHRAPGKQEISPYIALGEEDRDALRTLKEKYNVTFNTKSTPTGADTASNVDITKYL
;
A
#
# COMPACT_ATOMS: atom_id res chain seq x y z
N MET A 1 2.94 -27.43 3.02
CA MET A 1 3.49 -26.23 2.37
C MET A 1 2.39 -25.20 2.24
N THR A 2 2.56 -24.04 2.87
CA THR A 2 1.56 -22.97 2.77
C THR A 2 1.82 -22.20 1.49
N ASP A 3 0.85 -22.18 0.58
CA ASP A 3 0.98 -21.39 -0.64
C ASP A 3 1.10 -19.92 -0.31
N LYS A 4 1.90 -19.19 -1.07
CA LYS A 4 2.00 -17.75 -0.92
C LYS A 4 0.67 -17.09 -1.24
N PRO A 5 0.24 -16.11 -0.44
CA PRO A 5 -0.94 -15.34 -0.76
C PRO A 5 -0.76 -14.59 -2.09
N ASN A 6 -1.83 -14.46 -2.86
CA ASN A 6 -1.79 -13.72 -4.11
C ASN A 6 -2.01 -12.24 -3.85
N ILE A 7 -0.93 -11.50 -3.70
CA ILE A 7 -0.93 -10.06 -3.49
C ILE A 7 -0.62 -9.38 -4.82
N ALA A 8 -1.64 -8.80 -5.44
CA ALA A 8 -1.50 -8.14 -6.73
C ALA A 8 -0.68 -6.84 -6.64
N ALA A 9 -0.83 -6.10 -5.54
CA ALA A 9 -0.05 -4.91 -5.26
C ALA A 9 -0.15 -4.53 -3.79
N LEU A 10 0.88 -3.83 -3.30
CA LEU A 10 0.86 -3.10 -2.03
C LEU A 10 1.16 -1.65 -2.33
N ARG A 11 0.29 -0.75 -1.87
CA ARG A 11 0.39 0.68 -2.13
C ARG A 11 0.43 1.48 -0.84
N ILE A 12 1.38 2.42 -0.79
CA ILE A 12 1.43 3.44 0.27
C ILE A 12 0.61 4.64 -0.20
N ASP A 13 -0.44 4.98 0.55
CA ASP A 13 -1.26 6.15 0.26
C ASP A 13 -1.83 6.69 1.57
N GLU A 14 -1.46 7.91 1.93
CA GLU A 14 -1.94 8.52 3.18
C GLU A 14 -3.46 8.69 3.23
N ARG A 15 -4.11 8.74 2.07
CA ARG A 15 -5.56 8.82 1.97
C ARG A 15 -6.25 7.46 2.13
N LEU A 16 -5.48 6.36 2.11
CA LEU A 16 -5.97 4.99 2.07
C LEU A 16 -6.86 4.75 0.84
N VAL A 17 -8.07 4.24 1.02
CA VAL A 17 -8.97 3.99 -0.11
C VAL A 17 -9.74 5.25 -0.48
N HIS A 18 -9.65 5.62 -1.75
CA HIS A 18 -10.38 6.76 -2.33
C HIS A 18 -10.73 6.44 -3.79
N GLY A 19 -11.39 7.38 -4.49
CA GLY A 19 -11.94 7.14 -5.82
C GLY A 19 -10.98 6.56 -6.86
N GLN A 20 -9.71 6.93 -6.81
CA GLN A 20 -8.71 6.41 -7.76
C GLN A 20 -8.37 4.93 -7.51
N GLY A 21 -8.66 4.41 -6.32
CA GLY A 21 -8.41 3.01 -5.99
C GLY A 21 -9.17 2.03 -6.89
N GLN A 22 -10.30 2.44 -7.44
CA GLN A 22 -11.10 1.59 -8.34
C GLN A 22 -10.32 1.18 -9.59
N LEU A 23 -9.48 2.06 -10.13
CA LEU A 23 -8.68 1.75 -11.32
C LEU A 23 -7.67 0.65 -11.03
N TRP A 24 -7.01 0.70 -9.87
CA TRP A 24 -6.09 -0.35 -9.43
C TRP A 24 -6.79 -1.69 -9.29
N ILE A 25 -7.95 -1.70 -8.64
CA ILE A 25 -8.75 -2.90 -8.42
C ILE A 25 -9.16 -3.53 -9.75
N LYS A 26 -9.71 -2.74 -10.66
CA LYS A 26 -10.19 -3.22 -11.96
C LYS A 26 -9.04 -3.75 -12.82
N THR A 27 -7.96 -2.98 -12.94
CA THR A 27 -6.84 -3.31 -13.84
C THR A 27 -6.10 -4.57 -13.38
N LEU A 28 -5.95 -4.76 -12.06
CA LEU A 28 -5.22 -5.89 -11.50
C LEU A 28 -6.10 -7.10 -11.21
N GLY A 29 -7.39 -7.02 -11.49
CA GLY A 29 -8.31 -8.13 -11.23
C GLY A 29 -8.48 -8.45 -9.75
N VAL A 30 -8.37 -7.44 -8.89
CA VAL A 30 -8.47 -7.58 -7.44
C VAL A 30 -9.90 -7.91 -7.02
N ASN A 31 -10.06 -8.86 -6.12
CA ASN A 31 -11.35 -9.17 -5.52
C ASN A 31 -11.39 -8.94 -4.00
N THR A 32 -10.25 -8.64 -3.39
CA THR A 32 -10.14 -8.41 -1.94
C THR A 32 -9.20 -7.23 -1.68
N VAL A 33 -9.69 -6.22 -0.98
CA VAL A 33 -8.88 -5.08 -0.55
C VAL A 33 -8.63 -5.20 0.95
N ILE A 34 -7.36 -5.12 1.35
CA ILE A 34 -6.96 -5.07 2.76
C ILE A 34 -6.44 -3.67 3.04
N VAL A 35 -7.12 -2.97 3.93
CA VAL A 35 -6.66 -1.71 4.48
C VAL A 35 -5.91 -2.02 5.76
N ALA A 36 -4.58 -1.99 5.69
CA ALA A 36 -3.69 -2.31 6.81
C ALA A 36 -3.31 -1.01 7.53
N ASN A 37 -4.16 -0.62 8.47
CA ASN A 37 -3.98 0.63 9.22
C ASN A 37 -4.67 0.54 10.57
N ASP A 38 -3.92 0.82 11.63
CA ASP A 38 -4.41 0.64 13.00
C ASP A 38 -5.61 1.53 13.33
N GLU A 39 -5.59 2.78 12.87
CA GLU A 39 -6.70 3.70 13.11
C GLU A 39 -7.95 3.27 12.34
N ALA A 40 -7.81 2.97 11.06
CA ALA A 40 -8.94 2.55 10.22
C ALA A 40 -9.54 1.22 10.70
N ALA A 41 -8.74 0.32 11.24
CA ALA A 41 -9.21 -0.95 11.78
C ALA A 41 -10.15 -0.76 12.98
N ASN A 42 -10.08 0.38 13.64
CA ASN A 42 -10.86 0.70 14.84
C ASN A 42 -11.85 1.86 14.61
N ASP A 43 -12.06 2.29 13.38
CA ASP A 43 -12.92 3.43 13.06
C ASP A 43 -14.04 3.02 12.08
N PRO A 44 -15.23 2.67 12.61
CA PRO A 44 -16.36 2.25 11.76
C PRO A 44 -16.81 3.31 10.75
N ILE A 45 -16.68 4.59 11.09
CA ILE A 45 -17.07 5.69 10.20
C ILE A 45 -16.16 5.73 8.99
N GLN A 46 -14.84 5.67 9.23
CA GLN A 46 -13.85 5.65 8.16
C GLN A 46 -14.03 4.43 7.25
N GLN A 47 -14.30 3.26 7.85
CA GLN A 47 -14.56 2.02 7.12
C GLN A 47 -15.79 2.16 6.21
N THR A 48 -16.87 2.73 6.72
CA THR A 48 -18.09 2.94 5.94
C THR A 48 -17.83 3.86 4.77
N LEU A 49 -17.11 4.96 4.97
CA LEU A 49 -16.76 5.89 3.89
C LEU A 49 -15.93 5.22 2.81
N MET A 50 -14.93 4.44 3.18
CA MET A 50 -14.10 3.72 2.22
C MET A 50 -14.90 2.68 1.41
N LYS A 51 -15.86 2.01 2.05
CA LYS A 51 -16.72 1.04 1.37
C LYS A 51 -17.59 1.69 0.29
N THR A 52 -17.91 2.96 0.42
CA THR A 52 -18.75 3.64 -0.58
C THR A 52 -18.06 3.84 -1.92
N VAL A 53 -16.74 3.86 -1.96
CA VAL A 53 -15.99 4.11 -3.20
C VAL A 53 -15.51 2.82 -3.89
N ILE A 54 -15.80 1.66 -3.30
CA ILE A 54 -15.40 0.36 -3.83
C ILE A 54 -16.65 -0.43 -4.21
N PRO A 55 -16.67 -1.11 -5.37
CA PRO A 55 -17.81 -1.95 -5.76
C PRO A 55 -18.16 -2.99 -4.67
N LYS A 56 -19.45 -3.21 -4.45
CA LYS A 56 -19.92 -4.14 -3.41
C LYS A 56 -19.50 -5.59 -3.64
N THR A 57 -19.12 -5.93 -4.86
CA THR A 57 -18.62 -7.26 -5.21
C THR A 57 -17.20 -7.53 -4.72
N ILE A 58 -16.48 -6.48 -4.30
CA ILE A 58 -15.12 -6.56 -3.80
C ILE A 58 -15.16 -6.68 -2.27
N ALA A 59 -14.51 -7.71 -1.74
CA ALA A 59 -14.39 -7.87 -0.29
C ALA A 59 -13.42 -6.83 0.26
N MET A 60 -13.79 -6.17 1.35
CA MET A 60 -12.91 -5.24 2.06
C MET A 60 -12.66 -5.74 3.48
N ARG A 61 -11.40 -5.66 3.88
CA ARG A 61 -10.96 -6.03 5.22
C ARG A 61 -10.17 -4.85 5.80
N PHE A 62 -10.51 -4.49 7.02
CA PHE A 62 -9.84 -3.41 7.77
C PHE A 62 -9.09 -4.06 8.92
N PHE A 63 -7.80 -4.21 8.78
CA PHE A 63 -6.95 -4.89 9.75
C PHE A 63 -5.92 -3.93 10.31
N THR A 64 -5.52 -4.16 11.56
CA THR A 64 -4.30 -3.53 12.05
C THR A 64 -3.11 -4.06 11.24
N VAL A 65 -2.00 -3.35 11.29
CA VAL A 65 -0.77 -3.79 10.62
C VAL A 65 -0.37 -5.17 11.14
N GLN A 66 -0.38 -5.37 12.46
CA GLN A 66 -0.02 -6.65 13.06
C GLN A 66 -0.98 -7.77 12.65
N HIS A 67 -2.27 -7.51 12.69
CA HIS A 67 -3.25 -8.53 12.30
C HIS A 67 -3.12 -8.94 10.84
N THR A 68 -2.77 -8.01 9.96
CA THR A 68 -2.48 -8.32 8.56
C THR A 68 -1.33 -9.33 8.45
N CYS A 69 -0.25 -9.10 9.21
CA CYS A 69 0.86 -10.04 9.25
C CYS A 69 0.42 -11.43 9.74
N ASP A 70 -0.44 -11.46 10.76
CA ASP A 70 -0.87 -12.71 11.39
C ASP A 70 -1.75 -13.57 10.48
N VAL A 71 -2.53 -12.95 9.58
CA VAL A 71 -3.56 -13.68 8.81
C VAL A 71 -3.27 -13.77 7.31
N ILE A 72 -2.27 -13.08 6.78
CA ILE A 72 -2.07 -12.99 5.32
C ILE A 72 -1.89 -14.37 4.67
N TYR A 73 -1.23 -15.30 5.34
CA TYR A 73 -1.03 -16.66 4.83
C TYR A 73 -2.26 -17.57 4.96
N LYS A 74 -3.30 -17.09 5.64
CA LYS A 74 -4.58 -17.81 5.74
C LYS A 74 -5.52 -17.49 4.59
N ALA A 75 -5.12 -16.59 3.70
CA ALA A 75 -5.92 -16.20 2.55
C ALA A 75 -6.14 -17.40 1.62
N SER A 76 -7.35 -17.46 1.07
CA SER A 76 -7.67 -18.46 0.04
C SER A 76 -6.85 -18.20 -1.23
N PRO A 77 -6.42 -19.25 -1.97
CA PRO A 77 -5.75 -19.07 -3.27
C PRO A 77 -6.58 -18.28 -4.29
N LYS A 78 -7.90 -18.22 -4.10
CA LYS A 78 -8.81 -17.48 -4.98
C LYS A 78 -8.84 -15.97 -4.69
N GLN A 79 -8.29 -15.54 -3.58
CA GLN A 79 -8.25 -14.12 -3.23
C GLN A 79 -7.11 -13.43 -3.95
N VAL A 80 -7.46 -12.47 -4.79
CA VAL A 80 -6.50 -11.57 -5.44
C VAL A 80 -6.53 -10.28 -4.65
N MET A 81 -5.48 -10.01 -3.88
CA MET A 81 -5.48 -8.97 -2.86
C MET A 81 -4.75 -7.72 -3.29
N PHE A 82 -5.30 -6.59 -2.91
CA PHE A 82 -4.67 -5.29 -2.96
C PHE A 82 -4.53 -4.78 -1.53
N ILE A 83 -3.30 -4.57 -1.09
CA ILE A 83 -3.02 -4.07 0.26
C ILE A 83 -2.72 -2.58 0.18
N ILE A 84 -3.43 -1.79 0.98
CA ILE A 84 -3.20 -0.36 1.11
C ILE A 84 -2.79 -0.06 2.54
N CYS A 85 -1.70 0.68 2.70
CA CYS A 85 -1.25 1.17 3.99
C CYS A 85 -0.95 2.67 3.90
N LYS A 86 -0.82 3.30 5.05
CA LYS A 86 -0.77 4.76 5.15
C LYS A 86 0.64 5.35 5.04
N SER A 87 1.67 4.57 5.39
CA SER A 87 3.02 5.10 5.51
C SER A 87 4.09 4.09 5.12
N ALA A 88 5.29 4.59 4.85
CA ALA A 88 6.46 3.75 4.63
C ALA A 88 6.80 2.91 5.88
N GLU A 89 6.58 3.47 7.06
CA GLU A 89 6.85 2.78 8.32
C GLU A 89 5.92 1.58 8.52
N ASP A 90 4.63 1.74 8.23
CA ASP A 90 3.66 0.65 8.29
C ASP A 90 4.02 -0.44 7.26
N THR A 91 4.46 -0.04 6.08
CA THR A 91 4.90 -0.97 5.05
C THR A 91 6.11 -1.79 5.52
N LEU A 92 7.06 -1.15 6.17
CA LEU A 92 8.21 -1.84 6.74
C LEU A 92 7.77 -2.87 7.77
N LYS A 93 6.83 -2.51 8.64
CA LYS A 93 6.28 -3.46 9.63
C LYS A 93 5.60 -4.66 8.97
N LEU A 94 4.87 -4.43 7.88
CA LEU A 94 4.24 -5.51 7.11
C LEU A 94 5.28 -6.48 6.56
N VAL A 95 6.32 -5.97 5.94
CA VAL A 95 7.38 -6.79 5.35
C VAL A 95 8.19 -7.51 6.44
N GLU A 96 8.54 -6.82 7.51
CA GLU A 96 9.21 -7.44 8.66
C GLU A 96 8.36 -8.54 9.29
N GLY A 97 7.05 -8.36 9.30
CA GLY A 97 6.09 -9.34 9.80
C GLY A 97 5.81 -10.51 8.87
N GLY A 98 6.46 -10.56 7.70
CA GLY A 98 6.38 -11.69 6.79
C GLY A 98 5.42 -11.55 5.62
N VAL A 99 4.82 -10.38 5.39
CA VAL A 99 4.00 -10.16 4.20
C VAL A 99 4.89 -10.26 2.95
N PRO A 100 4.60 -11.21 2.03
CA PRO A 100 5.56 -11.56 0.97
C PRO A 100 5.40 -10.65 -0.27
N VAL A 101 5.83 -9.42 -0.17
CA VAL A 101 5.85 -8.47 -1.30
C VAL A 101 7.29 -8.14 -1.66
N THR A 102 7.55 -7.99 -2.95
CA THR A 102 8.87 -7.65 -3.48
C THR A 102 8.88 -6.31 -4.20
N GLU A 103 7.72 -5.79 -4.56
CA GLU A 103 7.56 -4.47 -5.15
C GLU A 103 6.48 -3.70 -4.39
N ILE A 104 6.74 -2.43 -4.15
CA ILE A 104 5.84 -1.54 -3.42
C ILE A 104 5.57 -0.31 -4.27
N ASN A 105 4.30 0.03 -4.40
CA ASN A 105 3.88 1.27 -5.04
C ASN A 105 3.80 2.38 -3.99
N VAL A 106 4.63 3.41 -4.17
CA VAL A 106 4.58 4.62 -3.33
C VAL A 106 3.67 5.62 -4.04
N GLY A 107 2.42 5.70 -3.62
CA GLY A 107 1.40 6.46 -4.32
C GLY A 107 1.19 7.87 -3.82
N ASN A 108 1.13 8.04 -2.51
CA ASN A 108 0.87 9.36 -1.92
C ASN A 108 1.45 9.47 -0.51
N ILE A 109 2.33 10.42 -0.34
CA ILE A 109 2.84 10.85 0.96
C ILE A 109 2.77 12.37 0.97
N HIS A 110 1.92 12.93 1.83
CA HIS A 110 1.60 14.36 1.83
C HIS A 110 2.79 15.22 2.22
N ARG A 111 2.75 16.44 1.73
CA ARG A 111 3.70 17.49 2.16
C ARG A 111 3.51 17.79 3.64
N ALA A 112 4.61 18.02 4.32
CA ALA A 112 4.63 18.43 5.71
C ALA A 112 5.93 19.19 5.99
N PRO A 113 5.99 19.99 7.06
CA PRO A 113 7.25 20.66 7.44
C PRO A 113 8.38 19.63 7.59
N GLY A 114 9.54 19.93 7.01
CA GLY A 114 10.71 19.06 7.03
C GLY A 114 10.75 17.97 5.97
N LYS A 115 9.71 17.86 5.14
CA LYS A 115 9.69 16.88 4.04
C LYS A 115 10.11 17.52 2.71
N GLN A 116 10.85 16.76 1.91
CA GLN A 116 11.26 17.15 0.57
C GLN A 116 10.27 16.62 -0.45
N GLU A 117 9.70 17.51 -1.26
CA GLU A 117 8.83 17.10 -2.37
C GLU A 117 9.67 16.52 -3.50
N ILE A 118 9.37 15.28 -3.89
CA ILE A 118 10.08 14.58 -4.98
C ILE A 118 9.21 14.36 -6.20
N SER A 119 7.91 14.48 -6.06
CA SER A 119 6.92 14.40 -7.14
C SER A 119 5.67 15.16 -6.72
N PRO A 120 4.67 15.34 -7.61
CA PRO A 120 3.42 16.02 -7.25
C PRO A 120 2.67 15.34 -6.09
N TYR A 121 2.90 14.05 -5.86
CA TYR A 121 2.16 13.26 -4.87
C TYR A 121 3.01 12.77 -3.70
N ILE A 122 4.32 12.96 -3.74
CA ILE A 122 5.23 12.35 -2.75
C ILE A 122 6.17 13.39 -2.18
N ALA A 123 6.14 13.51 -0.86
CA ALA A 123 7.14 14.26 -0.08
C ALA A 123 7.74 13.34 0.97
N LEU A 124 9.06 13.30 1.06
CA LEU A 124 9.79 12.39 1.95
C LEU A 124 10.44 13.14 3.09
N GLY A 125 10.14 12.71 4.32
CA GLY A 125 10.89 13.07 5.51
C GLY A 125 11.95 12.03 5.82
N GLU A 126 12.71 12.26 6.87
CA GLU A 126 13.79 11.36 7.28
C GLU A 126 13.27 9.97 7.66
N GLU A 127 12.15 9.92 8.40
CA GLU A 127 11.53 8.65 8.79
C GLU A 127 11.05 7.84 7.60
N ASP A 128 10.47 8.52 6.60
CA ASP A 128 10.06 7.88 5.35
C ASP A 128 11.27 7.27 4.64
N ARG A 129 12.35 8.04 4.52
CA ARG A 129 13.59 7.56 3.87
C ARG A 129 14.18 6.38 4.59
N ASP A 130 14.24 6.43 5.92
CA ASP A 130 14.81 5.35 6.72
C ASP A 130 14.05 4.05 6.51
N ALA A 131 12.72 4.11 6.53
CA ALA A 131 11.87 2.94 6.29
C ALA A 131 12.05 2.38 4.88
N LEU A 132 12.02 3.26 3.85
CA LEU A 132 12.19 2.85 2.47
C LEU A 132 13.59 2.29 2.20
N ARG A 133 14.62 2.88 2.79
CA ARG A 133 15.99 2.40 2.68
C ARG A 133 16.13 1.00 3.29
N THR A 134 15.55 0.77 4.46
CA THR A 134 15.55 -0.55 5.11
C THR A 134 14.85 -1.58 4.24
N LEU A 135 13.71 -1.24 3.68
CA LEU A 135 13.00 -2.12 2.74
C LEU A 135 13.88 -2.51 1.55
N LYS A 136 14.57 -1.54 0.97
CA LYS A 136 15.44 -1.78 -0.17
C LYS A 136 16.65 -2.63 0.19
N GLU A 137 17.38 -2.24 1.22
CA GLU A 137 18.68 -2.83 1.56
C GLU A 137 18.57 -4.16 2.27
N LYS A 138 17.62 -4.28 3.20
CA LYS A 138 17.46 -5.48 4.02
C LYS A 138 16.54 -6.52 3.38
N TYR A 139 15.51 -6.07 2.68
CA TYR A 139 14.45 -6.96 2.16
C TYR A 139 14.41 -7.04 0.63
N ASN A 140 15.32 -6.37 -0.05
CA ASN A 140 15.40 -6.35 -1.53
C ASN A 140 14.11 -5.91 -2.21
N VAL A 141 13.37 -5.00 -1.59
CA VAL A 141 12.15 -4.46 -2.15
C VAL A 141 12.48 -3.43 -3.22
N THR A 142 11.77 -3.48 -4.34
CA THR A 142 11.81 -2.45 -5.36
C THR A 142 10.59 -1.54 -5.24
N PHE A 143 10.70 -0.33 -5.78
CA PHE A 143 9.64 0.66 -5.69
C PHE A 143 9.23 1.17 -7.07
N ASN A 144 7.96 1.50 -7.21
CA ASN A 144 7.48 2.34 -8.28
C ASN A 144 6.62 3.45 -7.67
N THR A 145 6.44 4.54 -8.40
CA THR A 145 5.66 5.69 -7.93
C THR A 145 4.47 5.99 -8.84
N LYS A 146 4.02 4.98 -9.59
CA LYS A 146 2.90 5.11 -10.51
C LYS A 146 1.65 5.59 -9.79
N SER A 147 0.98 6.60 -10.34
CA SER A 147 -0.31 7.06 -9.82
C SER A 147 -1.45 6.14 -10.28
N THR A 148 -1.26 5.48 -11.43
CA THR A 148 -2.19 4.48 -11.96
C THR A 148 -1.43 3.20 -12.32
N PRO A 149 -2.11 2.05 -12.39
CA PRO A 149 -1.43 0.76 -12.65
C PRO A 149 -0.65 0.71 -13.97
N THR A 150 -1.08 1.47 -14.97
CA THR A 150 -0.42 1.52 -16.28
C THR A 150 0.82 2.40 -16.30
N GLY A 151 0.96 3.30 -15.32
CA GLY A 151 2.05 4.29 -15.31
C GLY A 151 1.91 5.37 -16.39
N ALA A 152 0.69 5.58 -16.90
CA ALA A 152 0.45 6.54 -17.98
C ALA A 152 0.71 8.00 -17.58
N ASP A 153 0.56 8.32 -16.30
CA ASP A 153 0.91 9.63 -15.76
C ASP A 153 2.42 9.70 -15.51
N THR A 154 3.16 10.09 -16.56
CA THR A 154 4.63 10.12 -16.51
C THR A 154 5.18 11.16 -15.51
N ALA A 155 4.41 12.21 -15.19
CA ALA A 155 4.84 13.23 -14.25
C ALA A 155 4.99 12.69 -12.83
N SER A 156 4.24 11.64 -12.48
CA SER A 156 4.33 11.00 -11.16
C SER A 156 5.37 9.88 -11.10
N ASN A 157 5.93 9.47 -12.23
CA ASN A 157 6.94 8.40 -12.27
C ASN A 157 8.33 8.96 -11.98
N VAL A 158 8.84 8.69 -10.79
CA VAL A 158 10.19 9.10 -10.37
C VAL A 158 10.94 7.89 -9.82
N ASP A 159 12.27 7.96 -9.89
CA ASP A 159 13.12 6.96 -9.23
C ASP A 159 13.33 7.38 -7.79
N ILE A 160 12.52 6.84 -6.89
CA ILE A 160 12.56 7.19 -5.48
C ILE A 160 13.90 6.83 -4.82
N THR A 161 14.61 5.83 -5.36
CA THR A 161 15.89 5.39 -4.79
C THR A 161 16.97 6.46 -4.85
N LYS A 162 16.84 7.44 -5.75
CA LYS A 162 17.76 8.58 -5.82
C LYS A 162 17.66 9.51 -4.62
N TYR A 163 16.59 9.38 -3.83
CA TYR A 163 16.33 10.25 -2.67
C TYR A 163 16.53 9.53 -1.33
N LEU A 164 17.00 8.31 -1.36
CA LEU A 164 17.16 7.50 -0.15
C LEU A 164 18.57 7.52 0.44
#